data_efc47392ed1bd49401b49f63b567473b
#
_entry.id   efc47392ed1bd49401b49f63b567473b
#
_cell.length_a   1.000
_cell.length_b   1.000
_cell.length_c   1.000
_cell.angle_alpha   90.00
_cell.angle_beta   90.00
_cell.angle_gamma   90.00
#
_symmetry.space_group_name_H-M   'P 1'
#
loop_
_entity.id
_entity.type
_entity.pdbx_description
1 polymer ?
#
loop_
_entity_poly.entity_id
_entity_poly.type
_entity_poly.pdbx_seq_one_letter_code
_entity_poly.pdbx_strand_id
1 'polypeptide(L)'
;IHTNLGRSVLAPAAVQAVYEVASGYSTLEYDTDAMARGSRHSHREQLICTLTGAEAAIAVNNNAAAVMMVLSEFAAGHEAVVSRGELVEIGGSFRIPDIMAQSHATMVEVGATNKTHLSDYVRAVTPDTAMVLKVHPSNYRLIGFTESVAISELRSLANDENAAREQAGGTSDDKLL
;
A
#
# COMPACT_ATOMS: atom_id res chain seq x y z
N ILE A 1 -6.42 1.35 20.28
CA ILE A 1 -5.60 2.22 19.41
C ILE A 1 -6.42 3.46 19.06
N HIS A 2 -6.33 4.48 19.90
CA HIS A 2 -7.13 5.68 19.76
C HIS A 2 -6.25 6.85 19.27
N THR A 3 -6.63 7.52 18.19
CA THR A 3 -5.83 8.59 17.59
C THR A 3 -5.61 9.78 18.52
N ASN A 4 -6.63 10.15 19.32
CA ASN A 4 -6.55 11.26 20.27
C ASN A 4 -5.68 10.95 21.51
N LEU A 5 -5.34 9.67 21.73
CA LEU A 5 -4.57 9.19 22.88
C LEU A 5 -3.17 8.71 22.48
N GLY A 6 -2.67 9.13 21.31
CA GLY A 6 -1.33 8.80 20.84
C GLY A 6 -1.21 7.43 20.15
N ARG A 7 -2.32 6.74 19.88
CA ARG A 7 -2.38 5.40 19.25
C ARG A 7 -1.81 4.32 20.17
N SER A 8 -1.14 3.28 19.59
CA SER A 8 -0.53 2.21 20.41
C SER A 8 0.72 2.70 21.12
N VAL A 9 0.90 2.22 22.33
CA VAL A 9 2.15 2.41 23.08
C VAL A 9 3.25 1.51 22.52
N LEU A 10 4.50 1.92 22.66
CA LEU A 10 5.65 1.11 22.33
C LEU A 10 5.87 0.01 23.38
N ALA A 11 6.41 -1.12 22.96
CA ALA A 11 6.89 -2.14 23.89
C ALA A 11 8.00 -1.56 24.80
N PRO A 12 8.11 -2.01 26.06
CA PRO A 12 9.12 -1.48 26.99
C PRO A 12 10.56 -1.54 26.43
N ALA A 13 10.92 -2.62 25.73
CA ALA A 13 12.24 -2.75 25.09
C ALA A 13 12.45 -1.70 23.99
N ALA A 14 11.40 -1.36 23.23
CA ALA A 14 11.48 -0.33 22.20
C ALA A 14 11.64 1.08 22.83
N VAL A 15 10.95 1.37 23.94
CA VAL A 15 11.09 2.62 24.68
C VAL A 15 12.53 2.76 25.20
N GLN A 16 13.09 1.68 25.76
CA GLN A 16 14.45 1.68 26.26
C GLN A 16 15.47 1.92 25.13
N ALA A 17 15.33 1.26 23.99
CA ALA A 17 16.19 1.46 22.82
C ALA A 17 16.10 2.90 22.28
N VAL A 18 14.90 3.50 22.25
CA VAL A 18 14.72 4.92 21.86
C VAL A 18 15.48 5.83 22.82
N TYR A 19 15.37 5.59 24.12
CA TYR A 19 16.09 6.38 25.13
C TYR A 19 17.62 6.28 24.94
N GLU A 20 18.15 5.10 24.76
CA GLU A 20 19.58 4.87 24.56
C GLU A 20 20.11 5.58 23.32
N VAL A 21 19.42 5.43 22.18
CA VAL A 21 19.82 6.07 20.92
C VAL A 21 19.69 7.59 20.98
N ALA A 22 18.64 8.10 21.64
CA ALA A 22 18.39 9.55 21.74
C ALA A 22 19.30 10.27 22.74
N SER A 23 19.87 9.56 23.72
CA SER A 23 20.72 10.13 24.76
C SER A 23 22.20 10.25 24.39
N GLY A 24 22.60 9.79 23.20
CA GLY A 24 24.00 9.80 22.78
C GLY A 24 24.16 9.87 21.25
N TYR A 25 25.40 9.73 20.80
CA TYR A 25 25.68 9.57 19.38
C TYR A 25 25.27 8.17 18.91
N SER A 26 24.85 8.07 17.64
CA SER A 26 24.44 6.81 17.04
C SER A 26 24.99 6.64 15.63
N THR A 27 25.01 5.41 15.15
CA THR A 27 25.46 5.02 13.80
C THR A 27 24.36 5.14 12.76
N LEU A 28 23.40 6.04 12.92
CA LEU A 28 22.20 6.14 12.05
C LEU A 28 22.54 6.18 10.55
N GLU A 29 23.58 6.91 10.18
CA GLU A 29 24.06 7.04 8.78
C GLU A 29 25.53 6.62 8.65
N TYR A 30 25.99 5.71 9.49
CA TYR A 30 27.37 5.22 9.46
C TYR A 30 27.37 3.69 9.44
N ASP A 31 27.97 3.12 8.40
CA ASP A 31 28.20 1.69 8.28
C ASP A 31 29.50 1.35 8.99
N THR A 32 29.39 0.60 10.08
CA THR A 32 30.56 0.23 10.92
C THR A 32 31.45 -0.83 10.26
N ASP A 33 30.91 -1.64 9.35
CA ASP A 33 31.67 -2.69 8.67
C ASP A 33 32.46 -2.10 7.49
N ALA A 34 31.81 -1.23 6.73
CA ALA A 34 32.45 -0.49 5.63
C ALA A 34 33.29 0.71 6.10
N MET A 35 33.20 1.10 7.38
CA MET A 35 33.82 2.31 7.95
C MET A 35 33.54 3.57 7.14
N ALA A 36 32.30 3.71 6.63
CA ALA A 36 31.88 4.74 5.70
C ALA A 36 30.44 5.22 5.99
N ARG A 37 30.00 6.26 5.26
CA ARG A 37 28.62 6.71 5.31
C ARG A 37 27.69 5.64 4.75
N GLY A 38 26.71 5.22 5.55
CA GLY A 38 25.68 4.24 5.21
C GLY A 38 24.30 4.86 5.00
N SER A 39 23.32 4.03 4.69
CA SER A 39 21.92 4.40 4.55
C SER A 39 21.15 4.18 5.85
N ARG A 40 20.39 5.16 6.31
CA ARG A 40 19.48 5.00 7.46
C ARG A 40 18.35 3.98 7.20
N HIS A 41 18.10 3.63 5.94
CA HIS A 41 17.06 2.66 5.59
C HIS A 41 17.48 1.23 5.87
N SER A 42 18.77 0.89 5.75
CA SER A 42 19.31 -0.46 5.94
C SER A 42 19.01 -1.06 7.32
N HIS A 43 18.99 -0.23 8.38
CA HIS A 43 18.75 -0.70 9.76
C HIS A 43 17.40 -1.39 9.98
N ARG A 44 16.40 -1.09 9.17
CA ARG A 44 15.03 -1.65 9.32
C ARG A 44 14.57 -2.46 8.12
N GLU A 45 15.13 -2.24 6.94
CA GLU A 45 14.76 -2.94 5.72
C GLU A 45 14.90 -4.46 5.91
N GLN A 46 16.06 -4.92 6.33
CA GLN A 46 16.33 -6.33 6.56
C GLN A 46 15.39 -6.96 7.60
N LEU A 47 15.07 -6.23 8.68
CA LEU A 47 14.13 -6.69 9.71
C LEU A 47 12.71 -6.82 9.16
N ILE A 48 12.25 -5.84 8.39
CA ILE A 48 10.91 -5.89 7.76
C ILE A 48 10.86 -7.05 6.76
N CYS A 49 11.85 -7.18 5.89
CA CYS A 49 11.92 -8.29 4.92
C CYS A 49 11.90 -9.65 5.60
N THR A 50 12.67 -9.82 6.71
CA THR A 50 12.70 -11.06 7.49
C THR A 50 11.32 -11.39 8.10
N LEU A 51 10.60 -10.39 8.60
CA LEU A 51 9.30 -10.58 9.25
C LEU A 51 8.16 -10.80 8.27
N THR A 52 8.23 -10.18 7.08
CA THR A 52 7.13 -10.17 6.11
C THR A 52 7.33 -11.11 4.94
N GLY A 53 8.57 -11.53 4.66
CA GLY A 53 8.93 -12.27 3.46
C GLY A 53 9.04 -11.40 2.20
N ALA A 54 8.98 -10.07 2.33
CA ALA A 54 9.14 -9.14 1.22
C ALA A 54 10.60 -9.12 0.71
N GLU A 55 10.79 -8.86 -0.58
CA GLU A 55 12.12 -8.75 -1.22
C GLU A 55 12.85 -7.46 -0.84
N ALA A 56 12.10 -6.38 -0.65
CA ALA A 56 12.60 -5.08 -0.21
C ALA A 56 11.57 -4.36 0.67
N ALA A 57 12.00 -3.37 1.43
CA ALA A 57 11.12 -2.61 2.29
C ALA A 57 11.61 -1.17 2.49
N ILE A 58 10.66 -0.24 2.52
CA ILE A 58 10.91 1.14 2.88
C ILE A 58 9.91 1.58 3.95
N ALA A 59 10.35 2.35 4.92
CA ALA A 59 9.48 2.96 5.90
C ALA A 59 9.35 4.46 5.64
N VAL A 60 8.10 4.93 5.63
CA VAL A 60 7.73 6.33 5.49
C VAL A 60 7.02 6.82 6.75
N ASN A 61 6.82 8.12 6.89
CA ASN A 61 6.32 8.73 8.12
C ASN A 61 4.84 8.42 8.44
N ASN A 62 4.03 8.06 7.43
CA ASN A 62 2.61 7.71 7.62
C ASN A 62 2.06 6.92 6.42
N ASN A 63 0.86 6.36 6.60
CA ASN A 63 0.18 5.59 5.56
C ASN A 63 -0.19 6.42 4.31
N ALA A 64 -0.57 7.69 4.47
CA ALA A 64 -0.89 8.57 3.34
C ALA A 64 0.30 8.71 2.40
N ALA A 65 1.50 8.92 2.95
CA ALA A 65 2.74 8.97 2.19
C ALA A 65 3.05 7.63 1.51
N ALA A 66 2.81 6.51 2.18
CA ALA A 66 2.99 5.18 1.58
C ALA A 66 2.08 4.96 0.38
N VAL A 67 0.79 5.24 0.52
CA VAL A 67 -0.20 5.08 -0.58
C VAL A 67 0.12 6.02 -1.73
N MET A 68 0.43 7.28 -1.45
CA MET A 68 0.82 8.26 -2.46
C MET A 68 2.06 7.79 -3.25
N MET A 69 3.09 7.33 -2.55
CA MET A 69 4.33 6.86 -3.17
C MET A 69 4.07 5.67 -4.10
N VAL A 70 3.31 4.67 -3.64
CA VAL A 70 2.98 3.48 -4.44
C VAL A 70 2.16 3.85 -5.67
N LEU A 71 1.12 4.66 -5.52
CA LEU A 71 0.30 5.11 -6.65
C LEU A 71 1.09 5.96 -7.65
N SER A 72 1.95 6.86 -7.17
CA SER A 72 2.76 7.72 -8.05
C SER A 72 3.83 6.94 -8.81
N GLU A 73 4.37 5.89 -8.22
CA GLU A 73 5.40 5.06 -8.87
C GLU A 73 4.81 4.10 -9.89
N PHE A 74 3.70 3.44 -9.55
CA PHE A 74 3.19 2.33 -10.35
C PHE A 74 1.94 2.64 -11.18
N ALA A 75 1.22 3.73 -10.88
CA ALA A 75 -0.04 4.04 -11.54
C ALA A 75 -0.14 5.47 -12.10
N ALA A 76 0.91 6.29 -12.00
CA ALA A 76 0.87 7.64 -12.57
C ALA A 76 0.68 7.61 -14.09
N GLY A 77 -0.36 8.27 -14.58
CA GLY A 77 -0.72 8.29 -16.00
C GLY A 77 -1.53 7.06 -16.45
N HIS A 78 -1.74 6.07 -15.59
CA HIS A 78 -2.46 4.84 -15.86
C HIS A 78 -3.71 4.70 -14.97
N GLU A 79 -4.51 3.67 -15.21
CA GLU A 79 -5.70 3.37 -14.43
C GLU A 79 -5.37 2.59 -13.16
N ALA A 80 -6.05 2.96 -12.06
CA ALA A 80 -6.10 2.19 -10.82
C ALA A 80 -7.55 1.86 -10.49
N VAL A 81 -7.88 0.56 -10.48
CA VAL A 81 -9.24 0.06 -10.27
C VAL A 81 -9.51 -0.12 -8.77
N VAL A 82 -10.60 0.42 -8.27
CA VAL A 82 -10.97 0.37 -6.85
C VAL A 82 -12.47 0.16 -6.66
N SER A 83 -12.86 -0.61 -5.63
CA SER A 83 -14.27 -0.77 -5.28
C SER A 83 -14.88 0.54 -4.78
N ARG A 84 -16.07 0.90 -5.30
CA ARG A 84 -16.85 2.06 -4.81
C ARG A 84 -17.14 1.99 -3.32
N GLY A 85 -17.36 0.80 -2.78
CA GLY A 85 -17.58 0.59 -1.35
C GLY A 85 -16.32 0.81 -0.49
N GLU A 86 -15.17 0.96 -1.11
CA GLU A 86 -13.86 1.15 -0.45
C GLU A 86 -13.31 2.57 -0.58
N LEU A 87 -14.06 3.50 -1.21
CA LEU A 87 -13.73 4.91 -1.32
C LEU A 87 -14.04 5.63 0.00
N VAL A 88 -13.14 5.45 0.97
CA VAL A 88 -13.32 5.90 2.35
C VAL A 88 -12.67 7.25 2.61
N GLU A 89 -13.24 7.96 3.61
CA GLU A 89 -12.58 9.08 4.28
C GLU A 89 -12.14 8.65 5.68
N ILE A 90 -10.88 8.84 6.02
CA ILE A 90 -10.27 8.44 7.30
C ILE A 90 -9.57 9.65 7.94
N GLY A 91 -9.71 9.80 9.27
CA GLY A 91 -8.86 10.68 10.06
C GLY A 91 -8.86 12.16 9.66
N GLY A 92 -10.02 12.74 9.45
CA GLY A 92 -10.16 14.20 9.31
C GLY A 92 -9.81 14.80 7.94
N SER A 93 -10.00 14.07 6.88
CA SER A 93 -9.97 14.47 5.47
C SER A 93 -9.03 13.66 4.55
N PHE A 94 -8.46 12.55 5.00
CA PHE A 94 -7.80 11.63 4.09
C PHE A 94 -8.84 10.86 3.29
N ARG A 95 -8.96 11.18 2.01
CA ARG A 95 -9.90 10.54 1.07
C ARG A 95 -9.13 9.77 0.01
N ILE A 96 -9.50 8.54 -0.23
CA ILE A 96 -8.87 7.71 -1.28
C ILE A 96 -8.92 8.39 -2.66
N PRO A 97 -10.06 8.96 -3.12
CA PRO A 97 -10.10 9.66 -4.40
C PRO A 97 -9.12 10.84 -4.50
N ASP A 98 -8.96 11.61 -3.43
CA ASP A 98 -8.07 12.77 -3.43
C ASP A 98 -6.60 12.36 -3.54
N ILE A 99 -6.22 11.26 -2.88
CA ILE A 99 -4.86 10.70 -2.99
C ILE A 99 -4.59 10.15 -4.40
N MET A 100 -5.56 9.44 -4.99
CA MET A 100 -5.43 8.95 -6.36
C MET A 100 -5.27 10.11 -7.35
N ALA A 101 -6.09 11.16 -7.23
CA ALA A 101 -5.97 12.34 -8.07
C ALA A 101 -4.60 13.04 -7.94
N GLN A 102 -4.07 13.14 -6.71
CA GLN A 102 -2.76 13.76 -6.45
C GLN A 102 -1.58 12.90 -6.92
N SER A 103 -1.75 11.58 -7.02
CA SER A 103 -0.73 10.67 -7.55
C SER A 103 -0.69 10.63 -9.08
N HIS A 104 -1.57 11.37 -9.76
CA HIS A 104 -1.77 11.33 -11.21
C HIS A 104 -2.27 9.99 -11.76
N ALA A 105 -2.77 9.10 -10.91
CA ALA A 105 -3.47 7.89 -11.33
C ALA A 105 -4.91 8.21 -11.73
N THR A 106 -5.40 7.58 -12.79
CA THR A 106 -6.80 7.63 -13.21
C THR A 106 -7.61 6.63 -12.39
N MET A 107 -8.55 7.12 -11.57
CA MET A 107 -9.39 6.26 -10.76
C MET A 107 -10.50 5.61 -11.59
N VAL A 108 -10.59 4.29 -11.55
CA VAL A 108 -11.68 3.50 -12.14
C VAL A 108 -12.49 2.83 -11.03
N GLU A 109 -13.69 3.32 -10.79
CA GLU A 109 -14.58 2.78 -9.76
C GLU A 109 -15.34 1.56 -10.25
N VAL A 110 -15.43 0.49 -9.44
CA VAL A 110 -16.17 -0.72 -9.76
C VAL A 110 -17.22 -1.07 -8.68
N GLY A 111 -18.26 -1.77 -9.10
CA GLY A 111 -19.33 -2.21 -8.22
C GLY A 111 -20.26 -1.09 -7.75
N ALA A 112 -20.92 -1.35 -6.64
CA ALA A 112 -21.83 -0.43 -5.95
C ALA A 112 -21.32 -0.15 -4.53
N THR A 113 -21.96 0.80 -3.83
CA THR A 113 -21.56 1.19 -2.46
C THR A 113 -21.50 0.01 -1.50
N ASN A 114 -22.42 -0.95 -1.61
CA ASN A 114 -22.57 -2.08 -0.69
C ASN A 114 -22.15 -3.43 -1.28
N LYS A 115 -21.99 -3.52 -2.61
CA LYS A 115 -21.62 -4.77 -3.28
C LYS A 115 -20.63 -4.55 -4.41
N THR A 116 -19.58 -5.33 -4.40
CA THR A 116 -18.63 -5.44 -5.51
C THR A 116 -18.30 -6.90 -5.72
N HIS A 117 -18.49 -7.37 -6.95
CA HIS A 117 -18.19 -8.73 -7.37
C HIS A 117 -16.87 -8.79 -8.13
N LEU A 118 -16.22 -9.94 -8.17
CA LEU A 118 -15.01 -10.12 -8.96
C LEU A 118 -15.23 -9.78 -10.45
N SER A 119 -16.41 -10.09 -10.98
CA SER A 119 -16.78 -9.76 -12.35
C SER A 119 -16.80 -8.24 -12.64
N ASP A 120 -16.93 -7.39 -11.63
CA ASP A 120 -16.87 -5.94 -11.80
C ASP A 120 -15.43 -5.51 -12.08
N TYR A 121 -14.46 -6.09 -11.37
CA TYR A 121 -13.04 -5.88 -11.63
C TYR A 121 -12.61 -6.44 -12.99
N VAL A 122 -13.00 -7.68 -13.31
CA VAL A 122 -12.69 -8.31 -14.62
C VAL A 122 -13.15 -7.46 -15.80
N ARG A 123 -14.32 -6.83 -15.70
CA ARG A 123 -14.84 -5.95 -16.78
C ARG A 123 -14.13 -4.60 -16.86
N ALA A 124 -13.55 -4.14 -15.77
CA ALA A 124 -12.93 -2.82 -15.68
C ALA A 124 -11.44 -2.83 -16.04
N VAL A 125 -10.78 -3.97 -15.91
CA VAL A 125 -9.36 -4.10 -16.27
C VAL A 125 -9.19 -3.93 -17.79
N THR A 126 -8.31 -3.02 -18.16
CA THR A 126 -7.91 -2.70 -19.55
C THR A 126 -6.40 -2.84 -19.69
N PRO A 127 -5.83 -2.78 -20.90
CA PRO A 127 -4.38 -2.73 -21.06
C PRO A 127 -3.71 -1.52 -20.37
N ASP A 128 -4.47 -0.44 -20.13
CA ASP A 128 -4.00 0.76 -19.43
C ASP A 128 -4.10 0.67 -17.90
N THR A 129 -4.71 -0.41 -17.38
CA THR A 129 -4.82 -0.63 -15.93
C THR A 129 -3.49 -1.10 -15.38
N ALA A 130 -2.87 -0.31 -14.51
CA ALA A 130 -1.61 -0.64 -13.83
C ALA A 130 -1.84 -1.23 -12.43
N MET A 131 -2.97 -0.95 -11.78
CA MET A 131 -3.17 -1.36 -10.39
C MET A 131 -4.63 -1.70 -10.06
N VAL A 132 -4.79 -2.73 -9.21
CA VAL A 132 -6.05 -3.01 -8.50
C VAL A 132 -5.86 -2.67 -7.02
N LEU A 133 -6.57 -1.67 -6.53
CA LEU A 133 -6.45 -1.17 -5.17
C LEU A 133 -7.49 -1.84 -4.25
N LYS A 134 -7.01 -2.46 -3.17
CA LYS A 134 -7.84 -2.99 -2.09
C LYS A 134 -7.69 -2.13 -0.83
N VAL A 135 -8.81 -1.54 -0.35
CA VAL A 135 -8.82 -0.72 0.86
C VAL A 135 -9.54 -1.44 1.99
N HIS A 136 -8.89 -1.55 3.14
CA HIS A 136 -9.46 -2.22 4.31
C HIS A 136 -10.38 -1.29 5.10
N PRO A 137 -11.65 -1.66 5.38
CA PRO A 137 -12.62 -0.86 6.13
C PRO A 137 -12.35 -0.95 7.65
N SER A 138 -11.22 -0.40 8.12
CA SER A 138 -10.77 -0.53 9.50
C SER A 138 -11.56 0.32 10.52
N ASN A 139 -12.25 1.35 10.06
CA ASN A 139 -12.91 2.37 10.90
C ASN A 139 -14.43 2.42 10.76
N TYR A 140 -15.03 1.55 9.94
CA TYR A 140 -16.48 1.45 9.77
C TYR A 140 -16.87 0.02 9.37
N ARG A 141 -18.18 -0.25 9.37
CA ARG A 141 -18.75 -1.52 8.88
C ARG A 141 -19.96 -1.24 8.01
N LEU A 142 -20.04 -1.92 6.88
CA LEU A 142 -21.25 -2.04 6.09
C LEU A 142 -22.02 -3.28 6.57
N ILE A 143 -23.30 -3.10 6.94
CA ILE A 143 -24.16 -4.17 7.49
C ILE A 143 -25.40 -4.31 6.60
N GLY A 144 -25.81 -5.55 6.32
CA GLY A 144 -26.97 -5.86 5.51
C GLY A 144 -26.61 -6.65 4.26
N PHE A 145 -27.14 -6.26 3.12
CA PHE A 145 -26.85 -6.90 1.82
C PHE A 145 -25.53 -6.39 1.27
N THR A 146 -24.42 -6.94 1.78
CA THR A 146 -23.07 -6.52 1.42
C THR A 146 -22.28 -7.65 0.78
N GLU A 147 -21.35 -7.29 -0.12
CA GLU A 147 -20.37 -8.19 -0.72
C GLU A 147 -19.10 -7.43 -1.07
N SER A 148 -17.97 -8.07 -0.87
CA SER A 148 -16.65 -7.51 -1.23
C SER A 148 -15.74 -8.63 -1.72
N VAL A 149 -14.85 -8.31 -2.64
CA VAL A 149 -13.88 -9.25 -3.21
C VAL A 149 -12.70 -9.41 -2.26
N ALA A 150 -12.30 -10.66 -2.00
CA ALA A 150 -11.14 -10.94 -1.16
C ALA A 150 -9.83 -10.60 -1.90
N ILE A 151 -8.79 -10.25 -1.15
CA ILE A 151 -7.48 -9.92 -1.73
C ILE A 151 -6.88 -11.10 -2.50
N SER A 152 -7.17 -12.33 -2.08
CA SER A 152 -6.73 -13.54 -2.80
C SER A 152 -7.37 -13.69 -4.18
N GLU A 153 -8.64 -13.28 -4.34
CA GLU A 153 -9.34 -13.28 -5.63
C GLU A 153 -8.78 -12.20 -6.56
N LEU A 154 -8.50 -11.00 -6.03
CA LEU A 154 -7.85 -9.93 -6.78
C LEU A 154 -6.42 -10.31 -7.19
N ARG A 155 -5.68 -11.01 -6.32
CA ARG A 155 -4.36 -11.54 -6.66
C ARG A 155 -4.42 -12.56 -7.78
N SER A 156 -5.42 -13.45 -7.78
CA SER A 156 -5.62 -14.42 -8.88
C SER A 156 -5.92 -13.69 -10.18
N LEU A 157 -6.82 -12.70 -10.16
CA LEU A 157 -7.12 -11.86 -11.31
C LEU A 157 -5.85 -11.19 -11.87
N ALA A 158 -5.03 -10.58 -11.02
CA ALA A 158 -3.79 -9.95 -11.45
C ALA A 158 -2.80 -10.95 -12.05
N ASN A 159 -2.69 -12.15 -11.50
CA ASN A 159 -1.82 -13.20 -12.04
C ASN A 159 -2.30 -13.67 -13.42
N ASP A 160 -3.61 -13.90 -13.60
CA ASP A 160 -4.20 -14.33 -14.86
C ASP A 160 -4.02 -13.26 -15.94
N GLU A 161 -4.25 -12.00 -15.58
CA GLU A 161 -4.05 -10.86 -16.48
C GLU A 161 -2.57 -10.70 -16.88
N ASN A 162 -1.66 -10.81 -15.92
CA ASN A 162 -0.22 -10.72 -16.20
C ASN A 162 0.26 -11.84 -17.13
N ALA A 163 -0.26 -13.06 -16.94
CA ALA A 163 0.04 -14.17 -17.85
C ALA A 163 -0.47 -13.90 -19.28
N ALA A 164 -1.65 -13.28 -19.40
CA ALA A 164 -2.20 -12.89 -20.69
C ALA A 164 -1.37 -11.77 -21.37
N ARG A 165 -0.95 -10.75 -20.59
CA ARG A 165 -0.09 -9.66 -21.08
C ARG A 165 1.28 -10.18 -21.56
N GLU A 166 1.92 -11.06 -20.80
CA GLU A 166 3.19 -11.69 -21.18
C GLU A 166 3.06 -12.49 -22.50
N GLN A 167 1.96 -13.25 -22.67
CA GLN A 167 1.68 -13.98 -23.93
C GLN A 167 1.45 -13.05 -25.11
N ALA A 168 0.91 -11.86 -24.87
CA ALA A 168 0.73 -10.81 -25.89
C ALA A 168 2.00 -10.02 -26.21
N GLY A 169 3.14 -10.30 -25.52
CA GLY A 169 4.42 -9.64 -25.74
C GLY A 169 4.67 -8.44 -24.82
N GLY A 170 3.91 -8.31 -23.73
CA GLY A 170 4.11 -7.29 -22.71
C GLY A 170 5.41 -7.48 -21.92
N THR A 171 5.92 -6.41 -21.35
CA THR A 171 7.15 -6.35 -20.54
C THR A 171 6.84 -6.40 -19.05
N SER A 172 7.90 -6.36 -18.21
CA SER A 172 7.74 -6.24 -16.76
C SER A 172 7.02 -4.95 -16.34
N ASP A 173 7.09 -3.90 -17.13
CA ASP A 173 6.51 -2.59 -16.83
C ASP A 173 5.01 -2.53 -17.14
N ASP A 174 4.51 -3.51 -17.92
CA ASP A 174 3.09 -3.65 -18.26
C ASP A 174 2.30 -4.48 -17.23
N LYS A 175 2.90 -4.86 -16.11
CA LYS A 175 2.27 -5.73 -15.10
C LYS A 175 1.18 -5.01 -14.33
N LEU A 176 0.08 -5.71 -14.13
CA LEU A 176 -0.99 -5.34 -13.19
C LEU A 176 -0.57 -5.69 -11.75
N LEU A 177 -0.61 -4.73 -10.85
CA LEU A 177 -0.28 -4.84 -9.43
C LEU A 177 -1.53 -4.97 -8.56
#